data_4bfdd9edb4f038e6f47b1d5777bf87c7
#
_entry.id   4bfdd9edb4f038e6f47b1d5777bf87c7
#
_cell.length_a   1.000
_cell.length_b   1.000
_cell.length_c   1.000
_cell.angle_alpha   90.00
_cell.angle_beta   90.00
_cell.angle_gamma   90.00
#
_symmetry.space_group_name_H-M   'P 1'
#
loop_
_entity.id
_entity.type
_entity.pdbx_description
1 polymer ?
#
loop_
_entity_poly.entity_id
_entity_poly.type
_entity_poly.pdbx_seq_one_letter_code
_entity_poly.pdbx_strand_id
1 'polypeptide(L)'
;MSSTTPADGAGDVPLNAKVSAVFSEAMELGSLTTATFLVKQGSTPVSGSVAAGADGMTVIFTPASNLAASTVFTGTLTTQAKASAGKGLGTDHTWSFTTGTTADKTPPRVSATNPSSNGTGVPINAKITATFSKAMDPLSLKSATFTVKQGATPVSGTVSYGSTGTTVIFTPTNSLAGNTTFTAALTTDVMDLAGNALASAFSWSFTTGTNVAKGPAAVSLGTAGDYVVLAKTAISSVPSSTVTGDMGISPAAASYLTGFSLVADATNVFATSSQLIGKAYAANYAVPAPANLTTAISNMESAYSDAAGRPTPDFTELSTGNIGGLTLVPGLYKWTSTVTIPSDVVISGGENDVWIFQTSGDLTMSAGKNVTLSGGARAKNIFWQVAGKTTFGASSHFEGIVLSKTEITLQTGATMNGRALAQTQVSLQQAAITQPAP
;
A
#
# COMPACT_ATOMS: atom_id res chain seq x y z
N MET A 1 8.59 -4.15 17.29
CA MET A 1 7.91 -5.02 16.35
C MET A 1 6.87 -4.19 15.57
N SER A 2 6.71 -4.45 14.29
CA SER A 2 5.87 -3.62 13.41
C SER A 2 4.54 -4.29 13.06
N SER A 3 4.52 -5.59 12.80
CA SER A 3 3.29 -6.33 12.45
C SER A 3 3.44 -7.83 12.64
N THR A 4 2.31 -8.55 12.70
CA THR A 4 2.22 -10.02 12.67
C THR A 4 1.27 -10.47 11.57
N THR A 5 1.52 -11.64 11.01
CA THR A 5 0.58 -12.34 10.12
C THR A 5 0.52 -13.81 10.57
N PRO A 6 -0.65 -14.31 10.99
CA PRO A 6 -1.92 -13.60 11.11
C PRO A 6 -1.87 -12.42 12.09
N ALA A 7 -2.71 -11.40 11.86
CA ALA A 7 -2.86 -10.28 12.80
C ALA A 7 -3.48 -10.74 14.11
N ASP A 8 -3.32 -9.96 15.19
CA ASP A 8 -3.99 -10.24 16.44
C ASP A 8 -5.51 -10.22 16.28
N GLY A 9 -6.19 -11.23 16.82
CA GLY A 9 -7.63 -11.46 16.69
C GLY A 9 -8.08 -11.96 15.31
N ALA A 10 -7.18 -12.27 14.39
CA ALA A 10 -7.56 -12.76 13.05
C ALA A 10 -8.37 -14.07 13.14
N GLY A 11 -9.49 -14.13 12.41
CA GLY A 11 -10.32 -15.32 12.24
C GLY A 11 -10.10 -15.96 10.86
N ASP A 12 -10.66 -17.16 10.67
CA ASP A 12 -10.63 -17.91 9.41
C ASP A 12 -9.24 -18.12 8.80
N VAL A 13 -8.20 -18.19 9.66
CA VAL A 13 -6.82 -18.40 9.21
C VAL A 13 -6.70 -19.79 8.58
N PRO A 14 -6.13 -19.93 7.36
CA PRO A 14 -5.96 -21.23 6.70
C PRO A 14 -5.17 -22.22 7.54
N LEU A 15 -5.52 -23.51 7.46
CA LEU A 15 -4.85 -24.55 8.25
C LEU A 15 -3.36 -24.71 7.93
N ASN A 16 -2.95 -24.40 6.71
CA ASN A 16 -1.56 -24.46 6.24
C ASN A 16 -0.82 -23.11 6.34
N ALA A 17 -1.37 -22.14 7.08
CA ALA A 17 -0.74 -20.84 7.21
C ALA A 17 0.56 -20.90 8.01
N LYS A 18 1.60 -20.20 7.52
CA LYS A 18 2.78 -19.84 8.30
C LYS A 18 2.46 -18.65 9.20
N VAL A 19 3.18 -18.52 10.30
CA VAL A 19 3.04 -17.37 11.21
C VAL A 19 4.28 -16.50 11.08
N SER A 20 4.13 -15.21 10.79
CA SER A 20 5.25 -14.30 10.62
C SER A 20 5.14 -13.08 11.52
N ALA A 21 6.29 -12.51 11.83
CA ALA A 21 6.40 -11.22 12.52
C ALA A 21 7.45 -10.35 11.82
N VAL A 22 7.14 -9.05 11.69
CA VAL A 22 8.03 -8.05 11.10
C VAL A 22 8.52 -7.11 12.21
N PHE A 23 9.82 -6.86 12.23
CA PHE A 23 10.46 -5.96 13.18
C PHE A 23 10.77 -4.61 12.55
N SER A 24 10.97 -3.60 13.39
CA SER A 24 11.38 -2.24 12.97
C SER A 24 12.86 -2.13 12.65
N GLU A 25 13.65 -3.14 12.99
CA GLU A 25 15.11 -3.20 12.80
C GLU A 25 15.55 -4.65 12.55
N ALA A 26 16.76 -4.82 12.00
CA ALA A 26 17.31 -6.14 11.72
C ALA A 26 17.58 -6.92 13.01
N MET A 27 17.23 -8.20 13.00
CA MET A 27 17.34 -9.09 14.15
C MET A 27 18.61 -9.95 14.09
N GLU A 28 19.13 -10.33 15.25
CA GLU A 28 20.17 -11.31 15.40
C GLU A 28 19.61 -12.71 15.10
N LEU A 29 20.00 -13.28 13.94
CA LEU A 29 19.41 -14.53 13.43
C LEU A 29 19.57 -15.69 14.42
N GLY A 30 20.67 -15.76 15.16
CA GLY A 30 20.91 -16.80 16.17
C GLY A 30 19.97 -16.72 17.37
N SER A 31 19.35 -15.56 17.61
CA SER A 31 18.35 -15.39 18.67
C SER A 31 16.93 -15.82 18.26
N LEU A 32 16.69 -16.06 16.98
CA LEU A 32 15.39 -16.42 16.42
C LEU A 32 15.25 -17.94 16.30
N THR A 33 14.68 -18.56 17.30
CA THR A 33 14.54 -20.01 17.41
C THR A 33 13.11 -20.38 17.80
N THR A 34 12.79 -21.67 17.81
CA THR A 34 11.51 -22.17 18.34
C THR A 34 11.32 -21.95 19.84
N ALA A 35 12.38 -21.57 20.57
CA ALA A 35 12.29 -21.17 21.97
C ALA A 35 11.98 -19.68 22.15
N THR A 36 12.23 -18.85 21.13
CA THR A 36 12.02 -17.40 21.17
C THR A 36 10.85 -16.94 20.32
N PHE A 37 10.46 -17.71 19.31
CA PHE A 37 9.23 -17.57 18.55
C PHE A 37 8.38 -18.83 18.70
N LEU A 38 7.37 -18.76 19.53
CA LEU A 38 6.50 -19.86 19.92
C LEU A 38 5.12 -19.70 19.30
N VAL A 39 4.55 -20.81 18.82
CA VAL A 39 3.12 -20.90 18.48
C VAL A 39 2.54 -22.02 19.33
N LYS A 40 1.42 -21.76 20.02
CA LYS A 40 0.77 -22.72 20.93
C LYS A 40 -0.71 -22.86 20.64
N GLN A 41 -1.23 -24.08 20.90
CA GLN A 41 -2.65 -24.37 21.05
C GLN A 41 -2.92 -24.53 22.54
N GLY A 42 -3.55 -23.54 23.18
CA GLY A 42 -3.63 -23.47 24.63
C GLY A 42 -2.22 -23.49 25.25
N SER A 43 -1.91 -24.51 26.08
CA SER A 43 -0.58 -24.69 26.65
C SER A 43 0.37 -25.55 25.79
N THR A 44 -0.12 -26.20 24.74
CA THR A 44 0.65 -27.17 23.94
C THR A 44 1.40 -26.46 22.81
N PRO A 45 2.74 -26.55 22.74
CA PRO A 45 3.50 -26.00 21.64
C PRO A 45 3.18 -26.70 20.31
N VAL A 46 3.06 -25.90 19.24
CA VAL A 46 3.00 -26.41 17.86
C VAL A 46 4.42 -26.75 17.40
N SER A 47 4.62 -27.97 16.89
CA SER A 47 5.89 -28.35 16.28
C SER A 47 6.11 -27.57 14.97
N GLY A 48 7.33 -27.10 14.75
CA GLY A 48 7.64 -26.31 13.57
C GLY A 48 9.10 -25.88 13.51
N SER A 49 9.41 -25.02 12.55
CA SER A 49 10.72 -24.38 12.38
C SER A 49 10.60 -22.88 12.31
N VAL A 50 11.68 -22.20 12.72
CA VAL A 50 11.78 -20.73 12.66
C VAL A 50 12.89 -20.35 11.68
N ALA A 51 12.63 -19.43 10.79
CA ALA A 51 13.60 -18.88 9.86
C ALA A 51 13.39 -17.36 9.69
N ALA A 52 14.45 -16.64 9.35
CA ALA A 52 14.38 -15.22 9.05
C ALA A 52 14.43 -14.96 7.54
N GLY A 53 13.71 -13.94 7.08
CA GLY A 53 13.81 -13.44 5.72
C GLY A 53 15.17 -12.82 5.42
N ALA A 54 15.47 -12.65 4.13
CA ALA A 54 16.74 -12.08 3.66
C ALA A 54 16.97 -10.63 4.11
N ASP A 55 15.89 -9.93 4.49
CA ASP A 55 15.92 -8.57 5.03
C ASP A 55 16.42 -8.50 6.50
N GLY A 56 16.51 -9.66 7.18
CA GLY A 56 16.82 -9.75 8.60
C GLY A 56 15.74 -9.14 9.52
N MET A 57 14.67 -8.59 8.97
CA MET A 57 13.59 -7.93 9.73
C MET A 57 12.33 -8.76 9.84
N THR A 58 12.19 -9.81 9.00
CA THR A 58 11.03 -10.68 9.02
C THR A 58 11.41 -12.05 9.55
N VAL A 59 10.66 -12.57 10.53
CA VAL A 59 10.81 -13.94 11.05
C VAL A 59 9.55 -14.75 10.78
N ILE A 60 9.71 -16.02 10.45
CA ILE A 60 8.63 -16.91 10.06
C ILE A 60 8.70 -18.21 10.88
N PHE A 61 7.60 -18.53 11.51
CA PHE A 61 7.36 -19.87 12.06
C PHE A 61 6.58 -20.69 11.03
N THR A 62 7.14 -21.82 10.63
CA THR A 62 6.50 -22.78 9.72
C THR A 62 6.05 -24.01 10.52
N PRO A 63 4.74 -24.21 10.71
CA PRO A 63 4.23 -25.43 11.36
C PRO A 63 4.66 -26.68 10.60
N ALA A 64 5.00 -27.76 11.33
CA ALA A 64 5.40 -29.04 10.72
C ALA A 64 4.23 -29.79 10.04
N SER A 65 2.99 -29.44 10.40
CA SER A 65 1.75 -29.96 9.80
C SER A 65 0.68 -28.89 9.84
N ASN A 66 -0.43 -29.12 9.14
CA ASN A 66 -1.58 -28.21 9.21
C ASN A 66 -2.02 -28.00 10.66
N LEU A 67 -2.38 -26.78 10.98
CA LEU A 67 -2.96 -26.40 12.26
C LEU A 67 -4.35 -27.04 12.42
N ALA A 68 -4.78 -27.29 13.65
CA ALA A 68 -6.11 -27.82 13.94
C ALA A 68 -7.20 -26.84 13.49
N ALA A 69 -8.31 -27.37 12.96
CA ALA A 69 -9.42 -26.56 12.47
C ALA A 69 -10.20 -25.88 13.61
N SER A 70 -10.78 -24.70 13.34
CA SER A 70 -11.63 -23.93 14.26
C SER A 70 -11.02 -23.77 15.66
N THR A 71 -9.73 -23.55 15.71
CA THR A 71 -8.93 -23.58 16.95
C THR A 71 -8.21 -22.24 17.15
N VAL A 72 -8.18 -21.78 18.40
CA VAL A 72 -7.39 -20.59 18.79
C VAL A 72 -5.93 -20.99 19.00
N PHE A 73 -5.04 -20.25 18.34
CA PHE A 73 -3.60 -20.34 18.53
C PHE A 73 -3.05 -19.03 19.08
N THR A 74 -1.98 -19.13 19.82
CA THR A 74 -1.26 -17.98 20.38
C THR A 74 0.17 -17.97 19.85
N GLY A 75 0.56 -16.89 19.19
CA GLY A 75 1.94 -16.58 18.85
C GLY A 75 2.61 -15.79 19.97
N THR A 76 3.86 -16.10 20.29
CA THR A 76 4.64 -15.37 21.30
C THR A 76 6.08 -15.16 20.78
N LEU A 77 6.55 -13.92 20.81
CA LEU A 77 7.95 -13.55 20.67
C LEU A 77 8.47 -13.14 22.05
N THR A 78 9.47 -13.83 22.54
CA THR A 78 10.02 -13.56 23.89
C THR A 78 11.05 -12.44 23.86
N THR A 79 11.34 -11.89 25.03
CA THR A 79 12.41 -10.89 25.24
C THR A 79 13.82 -11.39 24.87
N GLN A 80 13.99 -12.69 24.63
CA GLN A 80 15.26 -13.28 24.19
C GLN A 80 15.49 -13.12 22.68
N ALA A 81 14.45 -12.76 21.90
CA ALA A 81 14.63 -12.32 20.50
C ALA A 81 15.32 -10.97 20.49
N LYS A 82 16.51 -10.88 19.89
CA LYS A 82 17.39 -9.70 19.94
C LYS A 82 17.54 -9.06 18.56
N ALA A 83 17.63 -7.74 18.55
CA ALA A 83 18.11 -7.00 17.40
C ALA A 83 19.61 -7.28 17.16
N SER A 84 20.09 -7.05 15.95
CA SER A 84 21.52 -7.18 15.59
C SER A 84 22.44 -6.33 16.47
N ALA A 85 21.93 -5.24 17.06
CA ALA A 85 22.61 -4.43 18.06
C ALA A 85 22.61 -5.05 19.48
N GLY A 86 22.10 -6.27 19.65
CA GLY A 86 22.07 -7.00 20.92
C GLY A 86 20.93 -6.63 21.87
N LYS A 87 20.06 -5.68 21.51
CA LYS A 87 18.92 -5.25 22.33
C LYS A 87 17.74 -6.23 22.14
N GLY A 88 17.24 -6.80 23.23
CA GLY A 88 16.03 -7.64 23.22
C GLY A 88 14.73 -6.82 23.17
N LEU A 89 13.61 -7.50 22.95
CA LEU A 89 12.29 -6.92 23.14
C LEU A 89 12.12 -6.47 24.60
N GLY A 90 11.47 -5.33 24.83
CA GLY A 90 11.25 -4.82 26.19
C GLY A 90 10.31 -5.71 27.02
N THR A 91 9.36 -6.36 26.37
CA THR A 91 8.42 -7.33 26.93
C THR A 91 8.15 -8.42 25.91
N ASP A 92 7.69 -9.58 26.37
CA ASP A 92 7.18 -10.62 25.47
C ASP A 92 5.99 -10.05 24.68
N HIS A 93 5.99 -10.30 23.37
CA HIS A 93 4.88 -9.93 22.51
C HIS A 93 4.03 -11.15 22.20
N THR A 94 2.76 -11.08 22.59
CA THR A 94 1.81 -12.18 22.42
C THR A 94 0.60 -11.70 21.62
N TRP A 95 0.16 -12.51 20.66
CA TRP A 95 -1.06 -12.29 19.89
C TRP A 95 -1.78 -13.62 19.65
N SER A 96 -3.06 -13.58 19.31
CA SER A 96 -3.90 -14.73 19.06
C SER A 96 -4.54 -14.69 17.68
N PHE A 97 -4.85 -15.86 17.14
CA PHE A 97 -5.63 -16.01 15.92
C PHE A 97 -6.42 -17.31 15.95
N THR A 98 -7.51 -17.37 15.19
CA THR A 98 -8.37 -18.56 15.10
C THR A 98 -8.31 -19.13 13.69
N THR A 99 -8.05 -20.41 13.56
CA THR A 99 -8.06 -21.10 12.26
C THR A 99 -9.49 -21.30 11.76
N GLY A 100 -9.65 -21.28 10.45
CA GLY A 100 -10.84 -21.73 9.75
C GLY A 100 -10.93 -23.26 9.70
N THR A 101 -11.66 -23.76 8.70
CA THR A 101 -11.89 -25.22 8.52
C THR A 101 -11.10 -25.79 7.34
N THR A 102 -10.48 -24.96 6.50
CA THR A 102 -9.84 -25.36 5.25
C THR A 102 -8.42 -24.85 5.11
N ALA A 103 -7.61 -25.59 4.37
CA ALA A 103 -6.31 -25.10 3.90
C ALA A 103 -6.50 -24.16 2.70
N ASP A 104 -5.69 -23.11 2.62
CA ASP A 104 -5.64 -22.26 1.43
C ASP A 104 -4.87 -23.00 0.32
N LYS A 105 -5.52 -23.18 -0.83
CA LYS A 105 -4.97 -23.78 -2.05
C LYS A 105 -4.95 -22.81 -3.23
N THR A 106 -5.22 -21.54 -2.98
CA THR A 106 -5.33 -20.51 -4.03
C THR A 106 -3.96 -19.91 -4.30
N PRO A 107 -3.38 -20.07 -5.51
CA PRO A 107 -2.12 -19.43 -5.86
C PRO A 107 -2.17 -17.90 -5.73
N PRO A 108 -1.08 -17.26 -5.30
CA PRO A 108 -0.94 -15.82 -5.36
C PRO A 108 -0.90 -15.34 -6.81
N ARG A 109 -1.25 -14.06 -7.03
CA ARG A 109 -1.16 -13.38 -8.33
C ARG A 109 -0.43 -12.07 -8.15
N VAL A 110 0.32 -11.64 -9.17
CA VAL A 110 0.84 -10.27 -9.24
C VAL A 110 -0.34 -9.36 -9.60
N SER A 111 -0.64 -8.42 -8.74
CA SER A 111 -1.75 -7.45 -8.91
C SER A 111 -1.27 -6.13 -9.50
N ALA A 112 -0.02 -5.72 -9.22
CA ALA A 112 0.56 -4.50 -9.77
C ALA A 112 2.09 -4.59 -9.83
N THR A 113 2.70 -3.77 -10.70
CA THR A 113 4.15 -3.59 -10.77
C THR A 113 4.50 -2.11 -10.84
N ASN A 114 5.64 -1.75 -10.26
CA ASN A 114 6.24 -0.44 -10.46
C ASN A 114 7.73 -0.63 -10.75
N PRO A 115 8.25 -0.20 -11.91
CA PRO A 115 7.49 0.44 -13.00
C PRO A 115 6.38 -0.43 -13.57
N SER A 116 5.35 0.19 -14.14
CA SER A 116 4.28 -0.52 -14.83
C SER A 116 4.81 -1.26 -16.06
N SER A 117 4.10 -2.28 -16.50
CA SER A 117 4.45 -2.98 -17.74
C SER A 117 4.43 -2.02 -18.93
N ASN A 118 5.51 -2.02 -19.72
CA ASN A 118 5.79 -1.09 -20.82
C ASN A 118 5.90 0.38 -20.39
N GLY A 119 6.10 0.68 -19.10
CA GLY A 119 6.38 2.02 -18.61
C GLY A 119 7.63 2.61 -19.26
N THR A 120 7.60 3.89 -19.61
CA THR A 120 8.72 4.62 -20.21
C THR A 120 9.12 5.82 -19.34
N GLY A 121 10.32 6.36 -19.59
CA GLY A 121 10.83 7.49 -18.81
C GLY A 121 11.13 7.16 -17.34
N VAL A 122 11.28 5.87 -17.01
CA VAL A 122 11.53 5.42 -15.64
C VAL A 122 12.85 6.00 -15.13
N PRO A 123 12.89 6.58 -13.91
CA PRO A 123 14.13 7.09 -13.34
C PRO A 123 15.22 6.02 -13.27
N ILE A 124 16.47 6.40 -13.56
CA ILE A 124 17.59 5.45 -13.54
C ILE A 124 17.92 4.91 -12.14
N ASN A 125 17.46 5.58 -11.07
CA ASN A 125 17.58 5.14 -9.67
C ASN A 125 16.29 4.47 -9.15
N ALA A 126 15.35 4.10 -10.02
CA ALA A 126 14.10 3.49 -9.61
C ALA A 126 14.32 2.13 -8.92
N LYS A 127 13.52 1.88 -7.89
CA LYS A 127 13.31 0.53 -7.35
C LYS A 127 12.24 -0.17 -8.19
N ILE A 128 12.37 -1.48 -8.34
CA ILE A 128 11.43 -2.29 -9.11
C ILE A 128 10.60 -3.11 -8.11
N THR A 129 9.27 -2.99 -8.17
CA THR A 129 8.39 -3.66 -7.21
C THR A 129 7.34 -4.51 -7.92
N ALA A 130 6.92 -5.57 -7.23
CA ALA A 130 5.72 -6.32 -7.59
C ALA A 130 4.83 -6.47 -6.35
N THR A 131 3.55 -6.19 -6.51
CA THR A 131 2.53 -6.32 -5.45
C THR A 131 1.69 -7.56 -5.76
N PHE A 132 1.43 -8.36 -4.74
CA PHE A 132 0.68 -9.61 -4.84
C PHE A 132 -0.73 -9.49 -4.25
N SER A 133 -1.59 -10.40 -4.65
CA SER A 133 -2.99 -10.49 -4.18
C SER A 133 -3.13 -10.94 -2.72
N LYS A 134 -2.06 -11.42 -2.10
CA LYS A 134 -2.01 -11.92 -0.72
C LYS A 134 -0.60 -11.82 -0.15
N ALA A 135 -0.46 -12.07 1.16
CA ALA A 135 0.83 -12.06 1.83
C ALA A 135 1.72 -13.21 1.34
N MET A 136 2.98 -12.88 1.04
CA MET A 136 3.97 -13.79 0.48
C MET A 136 4.89 -14.34 1.56
N ASP A 137 5.47 -15.51 1.29
CA ASP A 137 6.55 -16.07 2.11
C ASP A 137 7.87 -15.35 1.80
N PRO A 138 8.41 -14.53 2.71
CA PRO A 138 9.67 -13.83 2.50
C PRO A 138 10.85 -14.75 2.22
N LEU A 139 10.82 -16.00 2.67
CA LEU A 139 11.88 -16.99 2.37
C LEU A 139 11.93 -17.40 0.91
N SER A 140 10.81 -17.25 0.19
CA SER A 140 10.72 -17.50 -1.25
C SER A 140 11.17 -16.29 -2.10
N LEU A 141 11.25 -15.10 -1.52
CA LEU A 141 11.56 -13.85 -2.20
C LEU A 141 13.05 -13.52 -2.09
N LYS A 142 13.82 -13.83 -3.11
CA LYS A 142 15.29 -13.66 -3.17
C LYS A 142 15.76 -13.35 -4.59
N SER A 143 17.01 -12.96 -4.75
CA SER A 143 17.58 -12.58 -6.05
C SER A 143 17.53 -13.70 -7.10
N ALA A 144 17.39 -14.96 -6.70
CA ALA A 144 17.18 -16.08 -7.63
C ALA A 144 15.72 -16.16 -8.14
N THR A 145 14.74 -15.67 -7.37
CA THR A 145 13.31 -15.76 -7.70
C THR A 145 12.73 -14.45 -8.20
N PHE A 146 13.37 -13.32 -7.92
CA PHE A 146 13.05 -12.01 -8.49
C PHE A 146 14.28 -11.41 -9.15
N THR A 147 14.28 -11.36 -10.47
CA THR A 147 15.41 -10.91 -11.30
C THR A 147 15.05 -9.69 -12.12
N VAL A 148 16.04 -8.83 -12.37
CA VAL A 148 15.95 -7.73 -13.36
C VAL A 148 17.11 -7.89 -14.34
N LYS A 149 16.86 -7.75 -15.65
CA LYS A 149 17.85 -7.93 -16.71
C LYS A 149 17.80 -6.82 -17.74
N GLN A 150 18.96 -6.49 -18.29
CA GLN A 150 19.13 -5.73 -19.51
C GLN A 150 19.44 -6.71 -20.64
N GLY A 151 18.48 -7.03 -21.49
CA GLY A 151 18.60 -8.14 -22.42
C GLY A 151 18.88 -9.45 -21.68
N ALA A 152 20.04 -10.09 -21.95
CA ALA A 152 20.48 -11.30 -21.25
C ALA A 152 21.28 -11.01 -19.96
N THR A 153 21.73 -9.77 -19.73
CA THR A 153 22.64 -9.41 -18.64
C THR A 153 21.84 -9.13 -17.35
N PRO A 154 22.12 -9.84 -16.23
CA PRO A 154 21.48 -9.57 -14.96
C PRO A 154 21.92 -8.21 -14.39
N VAL A 155 20.96 -7.48 -13.80
CA VAL A 155 21.23 -6.30 -12.98
C VAL A 155 21.54 -6.77 -11.56
N SER A 156 22.66 -6.31 -10.99
CA SER A 156 22.99 -6.54 -9.58
C SER A 156 22.06 -5.74 -8.68
N GLY A 157 21.56 -6.34 -7.61
CA GLY A 157 20.66 -5.68 -6.66
C GLY A 157 20.30 -6.56 -5.48
N THR A 158 19.55 -5.99 -4.55
CA THR A 158 19.02 -6.66 -3.37
C THR A 158 17.52 -6.82 -3.47
N VAL A 159 16.99 -7.92 -2.96
CA VAL A 159 15.55 -8.16 -2.85
C VAL A 159 15.17 -7.99 -1.39
N SER A 160 14.15 -7.19 -1.15
CA SER A 160 13.56 -6.97 0.17
C SER A 160 12.03 -7.13 0.11
N TYR A 161 11.42 -7.19 1.28
CA TYR A 161 10.00 -7.44 1.45
C TYR A 161 9.35 -6.23 2.14
N GLY A 162 8.24 -5.77 1.62
CA GLY A 162 7.52 -4.63 2.21
C GLY A 162 6.84 -5.01 3.52
N SER A 163 6.72 -4.05 4.43
CA SER A 163 6.12 -4.25 5.77
C SER A 163 4.68 -4.79 5.76
N THR A 164 3.96 -4.62 4.68
CA THR A 164 2.58 -5.13 4.49
C THR A 164 2.53 -6.61 4.11
N GLY A 165 3.67 -7.23 3.82
CA GLY A 165 3.71 -8.63 3.44
C GLY A 165 3.24 -8.94 2.01
N THR A 166 2.80 -7.97 1.24
CA THR A 166 2.26 -8.17 -0.11
C THR A 166 3.15 -7.64 -1.24
N THR A 167 4.24 -6.93 -0.91
CA THR A 167 5.10 -6.29 -1.91
C THR A 167 6.53 -6.79 -1.81
N VAL A 168 7.12 -7.19 -2.93
CA VAL A 168 8.55 -7.45 -3.08
C VAL A 168 9.22 -6.28 -3.79
N ILE A 169 10.42 -5.93 -3.38
CA ILE A 169 11.18 -4.78 -3.87
C ILE A 169 12.57 -5.24 -4.29
N PHE A 170 12.91 -5.03 -5.57
CA PHE A 170 14.26 -5.13 -6.07
C PHE A 170 14.90 -3.74 -6.08
N THR A 171 16.02 -3.58 -5.37
CA THR A 171 16.79 -2.33 -5.34
C THR A 171 18.10 -2.57 -6.11
N PRO A 172 18.28 -1.94 -7.30
CA PRO A 172 19.53 -2.02 -8.02
C PRO A 172 20.70 -1.50 -7.20
N THR A 173 21.86 -2.15 -7.28
CA THR A 173 23.09 -1.71 -6.58
C THR A 173 23.61 -0.39 -7.15
N ASN A 174 23.48 -0.20 -8.45
CA ASN A 174 23.86 1.01 -9.18
C ASN A 174 22.66 1.53 -9.97
N SER A 175 22.70 2.81 -10.35
CA SER A 175 21.70 3.35 -11.28
C SER A 175 21.64 2.51 -12.55
N LEU A 176 20.44 2.31 -13.05
CA LEU A 176 20.19 1.62 -14.32
C LEU A 176 20.74 2.45 -15.49
N ALA A 177 21.07 1.80 -16.59
CA ALA A 177 21.45 2.52 -17.82
C ALA A 177 20.26 3.37 -18.30
N GLY A 178 20.56 4.58 -18.78
CA GLY A 178 19.53 5.49 -19.33
C GLY A 178 19.04 5.06 -20.71
N ASN A 179 17.81 5.42 -21.06
CA ASN A 179 17.15 5.12 -22.36
C ASN A 179 17.23 3.63 -22.73
N THR A 180 17.10 2.75 -21.74
CA THR A 180 17.36 1.33 -21.86
C THR A 180 16.15 0.52 -21.40
N THR A 181 15.81 -0.53 -22.16
CA THR A 181 14.74 -1.46 -21.76
C THR A 181 15.28 -2.54 -20.82
N PHE A 182 14.60 -2.73 -19.71
CA PHE A 182 14.83 -3.77 -18.72
C PHE A 182 13.65 -4.71 -18.66
N THR A 183 13.91 -5.97 -18.32
CA THR A 183 12.88 -6.98 -18.05
C THR A 183 13.03 -7.45 -16.60
N ALA A 184 11.97 -7.33 -15.83
CA ALA A 184 11.86 -7.90 -14.51
C ALA A 184 11.05 -9.21 -14.57
N ALA A 185 11.42 -10.19 -13.75
CA ALA A 185 10.77 -11.49 -13.75
C ALA A 185 10.72 -12.12 -12.36
N LEU A 186 9.59 -12.77 -12.07
CA LEU A 186 9.33 -13.61 -10.91
C LEU A 186 9.17 -15.06 -11.37
N THR A 187 9.84 -16.00 -10.69
CA THR A 187 9.72 -17.43 -10.98
C THR A 187 8.53 -18.05 -10.25
N THR A 188 8.18 -19.28 -10.61
CA THR A 188 7.15 -20.06 -9.90
C THR A 188 7.57 -20.51 -8.49
N ASP A 189 8.85 -20.33 -8.10
CA ASP A 189 9.31 -20.64 -6.73
C ASP A 189 8.89 -19.58 -5.70
N VAL A 190 8.29 -18.48 -6.16
CA VAL A 190 7.68 -17.46 -5.27
C VAL A 190 6.37 -18.00 -4.71
N MET A 191 6.25 -18.05 -3.39
CA MET A 191 5.13 -18.67 -2.68
C MET A 191 4.44 -17.69 -1.72
N ASP A 192 3.16 -17.94 -1.44
CA ASP A 192 2.44 -17.28 -0.35
C ASP A 192 2.75 -17.93 1.02
N LEU A 193 2.22 -17.33 2.10
CA LEU A 193 2.37 -17.86 3.46
C LEU A 193 1.65 -19.21 3.69
N ALA A 194 0.80 -19.65 2.78
CA ALA A 194 0.19 -20.98 2.81
C ALA A 194 0.99 -22.02 2.02
N GLY A 195 2.08 -21.61 1.36
CA GLY A 195 2.94 -22.45 0.53
C GLY A 195 2.47 -22.64 -0.90
N ASN A 196 1.47 -21.89 -1.36
CA ASN A 196 1.04 -21.94 -2.77
C ASN A 196 2.01 -21.13 -3.64
N ALA A 197 2.54 -21.74 -4.67
CA ALA A 197 3.41 -21.10 -5.65
C ALA A 197 2.63 -20.22 -6.64
N LEU A 198 3.30 -19.25 -7.28
CA LEU A 198 2.75 -18.59 -8.46
C LEU A 198 2.34 -19.65 -9.51
N ALA A 199 1.14 -19.53 -10.07
CA ALA A 199 0.62 -20.47 -11.05
C ALA A 199 1.47 -20.51 -12.35
N SER A 200 2.15 -19.41 -12.69
CA SER A 200 3.10 -19.28 -13.79
C SER A 200 4.14 -18.22 -13.46
N ALA A 201 5.30 -18.28 -14.09
CA ALA A 201 6.28 -17.22 -14.03
C ALA A 201 5.68 -15.92 -14.57
N PHE A 202 6.00 -14.79 -13.93
CA PHE A 202 5.49 -13.48 -14.31
C PHE A 202 6.65 -12.58 -14.72
N SER A 203 6.52 -11.90 -15.86
CA SER A 203 7.53 -10.97 -16.33
C SER A 203 6.90 -9.72 -16.93
N TRP A 204 7.59 -8.59 -16.80
CA TRP A 204 7.22 -7.32 -17.41
C TRP A 204 8.45 -6.53 -17.82
N SER A 205 8.30 -5.62 -18.75
CA SER A 205 9.39 -4.77 -19.24
C SER A 205 9.07 -3.30 -18.98
N PHE A 206 10.11 -2.49 -18.83
CA PHE A 206 10.02 -1.04 -18.73
C PHE A 206 11.26 -0.42 -19.36
N THR A 207 11.16 0.85 -19.78
CA THR A 207 12.27 1.60 -20.38
C THR A 207 12.62 2.80 -19.51
N THR A 208 13.88 2.91 -19.13
CA THR A 208 14.39 4.06 -18.37
C THR A 208 14.46 5.32 -19.23
N GLY A 209 14.31 6.48 -18.58
CA GLY A 209 14.74 7.79 -19.12
C GLY A 209 16.21 8.04 -18.78
N THR A 210 16.57 9.32 -18.70
CA THR A 210 17.92 9.76 -18.28
C THR A 210 17.92 10.41 -16.91
N ASN A 211 16.75 10.65 -16.32
CA ASN A 211 16.60 11.43 -15.09
C ASN A 211 16.79 10.56 -13.85
N VAL A 212 17.30 11.19 -12.79
CA VAL A 212 17.32 10.66 -11.42
C VAL A 212 16.13 11.27 -10.69
N ALA A 213 15.26 10.43 -10.13
CA ALA A 213 14.19 10.89 -9.25
C ALA A 213 14.78 11.41 -7.92
N LYS A 214 14.21 12.49 -7.43
CA LYS A 214 14.49 13.04 -6.09
C LYS A 214 13.35 12.70 -5.15
N GLY A 215 13.68 12.63 -3.86
CA GLY A 215 12.73 12.22 -2.82
C GLY A 215 12.65 10.69 -2.63
N PRO A 216 11.71 10.20 -1.79
CA PRO A 216 11.53 8.78 -1.50
C PRO A 216 11.01 8.01 -2.73
N ALA A 217 11.07 6.67 -2.65
CA ALA A 217 10.39 5.84 -3.65
C ALA A 217 8.87 6.06 -3.58
N ALA A 218 8.20 6.10 -4.74
CA ALA A 218 6.75 6.25 -4.81
C ALA A 218 6.02 5.14 -4.03
N VAL A 219 4.86 5.47 -3.48
CA VAL A 219 3.98 4.51 -2.81
C VAL A 219 3.26 3.66 -3.86
N SER A 220 3.34 2.34 -3.73
CA SER A 220 2.60 1.45 -4.62
C SER A 220 1.13 1.38 -4.21
N LEU A 221 0.24 1.80 -5.09
CA LEU A 221 -1.21 1.74 -4.86
C LEU A 221 -1.82 0.37 -5.21
N GLY A 222 -1.09 -0.48 -5.94
CA GLY A 222 -1.70 -1.70 -6.51
C GLY A 222 -2.97 -1.37 -7.30
N THR A 223 -3.97 -2.25 -7.22
CA THR A 223 -5.27 -2.03 -7.88
C THR A 223 -6.12 -0.91 -7.24
N ALA A 224 -5.77 -0.38 -6.06
CA ALA A 224 -6.38 0.86 -5.57
C ALA A 224 -6.08 2.06 -6.48
N GLY A 225 -5.00 1.99 -7.24
CA GLY A 225 -4.65 2.98 -8.26
C GLY A 225 -5.57 3.03 -9.47
N ASP A 226 -6.44 2.04 -9.68
CA ASP A 226 -7.43 2.04 -10.76
C ASP A 226 -8.64 2.96 -10.43
N TYR A 227 -8.82 3.31 -9.16
CA TYR A 227 -9.92 4.13 -8.68
C TYR A 227 -9.47 5.57 -8.41
N VAL A 228 -10.30 6.53 -8.78
CA VAL A 228 -10.14 7.95 -8.39
C VAL A 228 -10.76 8.21 -7.03
N VAL A 229 -11.85 7.51 -6.69
CA VAL A 229 -12.46 7.50 -5.36
C VAL A 229 -12.62 6.04 -4.90
N LEU A 230 -12.08 5.71 -3.74
CA LEU A 230 -12.25 4.39 -3.12
C LEU A 230 -12.54 4.56 -1.63
N ALA A 231 -13.61 3.91 -1.15
CA ALA A 231 -14.02 4.02 0.25
C ALA A 231 -14.56 2.70 0.80
N LYS A 232 -14.58 2.57 2.15
CA LYS A 232 -15.08 1.35 2.79
C LYS A 232 -16.54 1.47 3.22
N THR A 233 -17.01 2.65 3.61
CA THR A 233 -18.32 2.79 4.27
C THR A 233 -19.35 3.61 3.49
N ALA A 234 -18.93 4.70 2.85
CA ALA A 234 -19.83 5.52 2.04
C ALA A 234 -19.08 6.37 1.01
N ILE A 235 -19.72 6.65 -0.12
CA ILE A 235 -19.34 7.71 -1.04
C ILE A 235 -20.61 8.52 -1.32
N SER A 236 -20.58 9.80 -0.96
CA SER A 236 -21.74 10.68 -1.11
C SER A 236 -21.45 11.86 -2.03
N SER A 237 -22.44 12.24 -2.81
CA SER A 237 -22.39 13.43 -3.65
C SER A 237 -23.56 14.36 -3.33
N VAL A 238 -23.28 15.66 -3.21
CA VAL A 238 -24.30 16.68 -3.37
C VAL A 238 -24.29 17.06 -4.86
N PRO A 239 -25.39 16.97 -5.57
CA PRO A 239 -25.45 17.38 -6.97
C PRO A 239 -25.10 18.88 -7.13
N SER A 240 -24.30 19.24 -8.13
CA SER A 240 -23.68 18.44 -9.20
C SER A 240 -22.17 18.28 -9.00
N SER A 241 -21.78 17.28 -8.21
CA SER A 241 -20.37 16.90 -8.18
C SER A 241 -19.98 16.14 -9.46
N THR A 242 -18.70 16.17 -9.83
CA THR A 242 -18.19 15.44 -11.00
C THR A 242 -17.00 14.57 -10.62
N VAL A 243 -16.99 13.34 -11.11
CA VAL A 243 -15.90 12.38 -10.90
C VAL A 243 -15.40 11.92 -12.26
N THR A 244 -14.11 12.13 -12.54
CA THR A 244 -13.44 11.64 -13.75
C THR A 244 -12.47 10.53 -13.40
N GLY A 245 -12.84 9.30 -13.70
CA GLY A 245 -12.20 8.03 -13.34
C GLY A 245 -13.18 7.11 -12.63
N ASP A 246 -12.75 5.88 -12.32
CA ASP A 246 -13.59 4.89 -11.67
C ASP A 246 -13.71 5.15 -10.17
N MET A 247 -14.87 4.78 -9.58
CA MET A 247 -15.06 4.80 -8.14
C MET A 247 -15.51 3.45 -7.61
N GLY A 248 -15.13 3.13 -6.37
CA GLY A 248 -15.42 1.85 -5.75
C GLY A 248 -15.74 1.93 -4.27
N ILE A 249 -16.65 1.07 -3.82
CA ILE A 249 -17.00 0.92 -2.41
C ILE A 249 -17.01 -0.55 -2.01
N SER A 250 -16.31 -0.88 -0.91
CA SER A 250 -16.30 -2.23 -0.31
C SER A 250 -15.76 -2.16 1.13
N PRO A 251 -16.34 -2.89 2.10
CA PRO A 251 -17.38 -3.92 1.96
C PRO A 251 -18.82 -3.38 1.84
N ALA A 252 -19.02 -2.05 1.88
CA ALA A 252 -20.37 -1.49 1.81
C ALA A 252 -21.02 -1.72 0.44
N ALA A 253 -22.36 -1.80 0.45
CA ALA A 253 -23.16 -2.04 -0.74
C ALA A 253 -23.37 -0.77 -1.58
N ALA A 254 -23.87 -0.93 -2.80
CA ALA A 254 -24.19 0.18 -3.71
C ALA A 254 -25.15 1.23 -3.14
N SER A 255 -25.99 0.86 -2.18
CA SER A 255 -26.89 1.79 -1.47
C SER A 255 -26.17 2.88 -0.69
N TYR A 256 -24.87 2.70 -0.41
CA TYR A 256 -24.00 3.69 0.24
C TYR A 256 -23.26 4.59 -0.77
N LEU A 257 -23.50 4.41 -2.07
CA LEU A 257 -23.15 5.34 -3.14
C LEU A 257 -24.33 6.30 -3.35
N THR A 258 -24.35 7.43 -2.65
CA THR A 258 -25.53 8.30 -2.60
C THR A 258 -25.32 9.61 -3.38
N GLY A 259 -26.41 10.15 -3.94
CA GLY A 259 -26.43 11.44 -4.64
C GLY A 259 -25.91 11.41 -6.08
N PHE A 260 -25.53 10.25 -6.63
CA PHE A 260 -25.00 10.10 -7.99
C PHE A 260 -26.06 9.74 -9.05
N SER A 261 -27.27 9.38 -8.66
CA SER A 261 -28.30 8.88 -9.60
C SER A 261 -27.78 7.73 -10.47
N LEU A 262 -27.21 6.71 -9.80
CA LEU A 262 -26.56 5.58 -10.47
C LEU A 262 -27.56 4.73 -11.25
N VAL A 263 -27.16 4.34 -12.47
CA VAL A 263 -27.88 3.40 -13.33
C VAL A 263 -26.98 2.17 -13.51
N ALA A 264 -27.47 1.00 -13.04
CA ALA A 264 -26.74 -0.25 -13.21
C ALA A 264 -26.63 -0.61 -14.70
N ASP A 265 -25.50 -1.16 -15.11
CA ASP A 265 -25.36 -1.70 -16.46
C ASP A 265 -26.09 -3.05 -16.58
N ALA A 266 -26.28 -3.53 -17.81
CA ALA A 266 -27.02 -4.76 -18.06
C ALA A 266 -26.42 -6.02 -17.42
N THR A 267 -25.11 -6.02 -17.12
CA THR A 267 -24.41 -7.13 -16.46
C THR A 267 -24.45 -7.03 -14.94
N ASN A 268 -24.90 -5.90 -14.41
CA ASN A 268 -24.84 -5.56 -12.98
C ASN A 268 -23.43 -5.65 -12.36
N VAL A 269 -22.38 -5.52 -13.16
CA VAL A 269 -20.98 -5.50 -12.70
C VAL A 269 -20.57 -4.11 -12.25
N PHE A 270 -21.15 -3.07 -12.83
CA PHE A 270 -20.91 -1.66 -12.50
C PHE A 270 -22.17 -0.81 -12.70
N ALA A 271 -22.12 0.42 -12.28
CA ALA A 271 -23.12 1.43 -12.61
C ALA A 271 -22.46 2.66 -13.25
N THR A 272 -23.26 3.48 -13.92
CA THR A 272 -22.90 4.75 -14.53
C THR A 272 -23.74 5.89 -13.98
N SER A 273 -23.32 7.13 -14.20
CA SER A 273 -24.03 8.35 -13.79
C SER A 273 -23.66 9.50 -14.71
N SER A 274 -24.51 10.51 -14.83
CA SER A 274 -24.17 11.77 -15.48
C SER A 274 -23.12 12.60 -14.73
N GLN A 275 -22.91 12.28 -13.43
CA GLN A 275 -21.88 12.89 -12.59
C GLN A 275 -20.53 12.12 -12.65
N LEU A 276 -20.44 11.01 -13.40
CA LEU A 276 -19.30 10.11 -13.43
C LEU A 276 -18.82 9.86 -14.85
N ILE A 277 -17.60 10.28 -15.16
CA ILE A 277 -16.89 9.89 -16.38
C ILE A 277 -15.99 8.70 -16.02
N GLY A 278 -16.60 7.51 -16.00
CA GLY A 278 -16.02 6.25 -15.52
C GLY A 278 -17.13 5.31 -15.06
N LYS A 279 -16.78 4.40 -14.17
CA LYS A 279 -17.67 3.36 -13.64
C LYS A 279 -17.71 3.39 -12.11
N ALA A 280 -18.88 3.09 -11.55
CA ALA A 280 -19.07 2.89 -10.13
C ALA A 280 -19.19 1.41 -9.82
N TYR A 281 -18.39 0.92 -8.87
CA TYR A 281 -18.37 -0.47 -8.43
C TYR A 281 -18.76 -0.58 -6.96
N ALA A 282 -19.45 -1.64 -6.58
CA ALA A 282 -19.86 -1.90 -5.20
C ALA A 282 -19.72 -3.39 -4.84
N ALA A 283 -19.57 -3.66 -3.55
CA ALA A 283 -19.34 -5.02 -3.05
C ALA A 283 -20.51 -6.00 -3.30
N ASN A 284 -21.70 -5.49 -3.56
CA ASN A 284 -22.91 -6.30 -3.87
C ASN A 284 -23.27 -6.36 -5.36
N TYR A 285 -22.37 -5.90 -6.25
CA TYR A 285 -22.56 -6.06 -7.69
C TYR A 285 -22.15 -7.47 -8.15
N ALA A 286 -22.38 -7.78 -9.43
CA ALA A 286 -22.01 -9.06 -9.99
C ALA A 286 -20.49 -9.26 -10.07
N VAL A 287 -20.06 -10.53 -10.06
CA VAL A 287 -18.65 -10.89 -10.27
C VAL A 287 -18.16 -10.35 -11.62
N PRO A 288 -16.89 -9.83 -11.71
CA PRO A 288 -15.82 -9.93 -10.72
C PRO A 288 -15.71 -8.74 -9.74
N ALA A 289 -16.66 -7.78 -9.75
CA ALA A 289 -16.54 -6.53 -9.00
C ALA A 289 -16.27 -6.72 -7.49
N PRO A 290 -16.94 -7.63 -6.74
CA PRO A 290 -16.67 -7.81 -5.31
C PRO A 290 -15.23 -8.24 -5.00
N ALA A 291 -14.70 -9.21 -5.76
CA ALA A 291 -13.33 -9.69 -5.56
C ALA A 291 -12.28 -8.63 -5.90
N ASN A 292 -12.50 -7.90 -7.00
CA ASN A 292 -11.60 -6.82 -7.42
C ASN A 292 -11.58 -5.69 -6.37
N LEU A 293 -12.74 -5.33 -5.84
CA LEU A 293 -12.84 -4.30 -4.79
C LEU A 293 -12.20 -4.75 -3.48
N THR A 294 -12.37 -6.01 -3.07
CA THR A 294 -11.70 -6.55 -1.88
C THR A 294 -10.18 -6.40 -2.02
N THR A 295 -9.63 -6.74 -3.18
CA THR A 295 -8.21 -6.58 -3.47
C THR A 295 -7.80 -5.10 -3.48
N ALA A 296 -8.60 -4.22 -4.08
CA ALA A 296 -8.32 -2.79 -4.13
C ALA A 296 -8.31 -2.15 -2.73
N ILE A 297 -9.26 -2.51 -1.86
CA ILE A 297 -9.28 -2.06 -0.46
C ILE A 297 -8.04 -2.52 0.30
N SER A 298 -7.67 -3.80 0.17
CA SER A 298 -6.44 -4.32 0.79
C SER A 298 -5.19 -3.58 0.30
N ASN A 299 -5.12 -3.27 -1.00
CA ASN A 299 -4.02 -2.51 -1.57
C ASN A 299 -4.01 -1.05 -1.08
N MET A 300 -5.17 -0.42 -0.91
CA MET A 300 -5.29 0.92 -0.32
C MET A 300 -4.77 0.94 1.12
N GLU A 301 -5.15 -0.04 1.95
CA GLU A 301 -4.67 -0.16 3.33
C GLU A 301 -3.16 -0.44 3.39
N SER A 302 -2.65 -1.24 2.45
CA SER A 302 -1.23 -1.50 2.28
C SER A 302 -0.46 -0.24 1.88
N ALA A 303 -0.98 0.53 0.93
CA ALA A 303 -0.40 1.79 0.50
C ALA A 303 -0.37 2.83 1.63
N TYR A 304 -1.46 2.91 2.41
CA TYR A 304 -1.49 3.75 3.61
C TYR A 304 -0.39 3.34 4.61
N SER A 305 -0.28 2.05 4.90
CA SER A 305 0.69 1.52 5.86
C SER A 305 2.13 1.70 5.39
N ASP A 306 2.39 1.51 4.08
CA ASP A 306 3.69 1.80 3.48
C ASP A 306 4.04 3.29 3.62
N ALA A 307 3.13 4.19 3.23
CA ALA A 307 3.37 5.63 3.34
C ALA A 307 3.59 6.06 4.79
N ALA A 308 2.78 5.57 5.75
CA ALA A 308 2.90 5.89 7.18
C ALA A 308 4.18 5.34 7.82
N GLY A 309 4.65 4.20 7.34
CA GLY A 309 5.81 3.48 7.90
C GLY A 309 7.16 3.89 7.33
N ARG A 310 7.23 4.83 6.35
CA ARG A 310 8.50 5.26 5.77
C ARG A 310 9.39 5.89 6.84
N PRO A 311 10.60 5.34 7.07
CA PRO A 311 11.53 5.83 8.09
C PRO A 311 12.31 7.04 7.57
N THR A 312 13.02 7.71 8.50
CA THR A 312 14.00 8.78 8.22
C THR A 312 13.42 9.91 7.35
N PRO A 313 12.42 10.67 7.86
CA PRO A 313 11.89 11.82 7.14
C PRO A 313 12.98 12.87 6.89
N ASP A 314 12.94 13.47 5.68
CA ASP A 314 13.81 14.58 5.31
C ASP A 314 13.40 15.86 6.07
N PHE A 315 12.10 16.00 6.36
CA PHE A 315 11.54 17.16 7.05
C PHE A 315 10.60 16.69 8.17
N THR A 316 10.86 17.16 9.39
CA THR A 316 10.02 16.89 10.56
C THR A 316 9.44 18.17 11.10
N GLU A 317 8.12 18.16 11.45
CA GLU A 317 7.38 19.28 12.04
C GLU A 317 7.57 20.61 11.29
N LEU A 318 7.78 20.55 9.95
CA LEU A 318 7.99 21.76 9.12
C LEU A 318 6.89 22.77 9.38
N SER A 319 7.27 24.00 9.76
CA SER A 319 6.37 25.09 10.11
C SER A 319 5.28 24.71 11.13
N THR A 320 5.57 23.75 12.02
CA THR A 320 4.63 23.21 13.02
C THR A 320 3.28 22.77 12.44
N GLY A 321 3.29 22.25 11.18
CA GLY A 321 2.11 21.81 10.46
C GLY A 321 1.38 22.88 9.64
N ASN A 322 1.72 24.15 9.76
CA ASN A 322 1.20 25.20 8.88
C ASN A 322 2.10 25.33 7.63
N ILE A 323 1.70 24.70 6.53
CA ILE A 323 2.49 24.69 5.30
C ILE A 323 2.06 25.76 4.28
N GLY A 324 1.11 26.62 4.63
CA GLY A 324 0.65 27.72 3.77
C GLY A 324 1.78 28.66 3.38
N GLY A 325 1.85 29.03 2.11
CA GLY A 325 2.88 29.93 1.55
C GLY A 325 4.22 29.25 1.25
N LEU A 326 4.37 27.94 1.53
CA LEU A 326 5.63 27.23 1.31
C LEU A 326 5.77 26.72 -0.13
N THR A 327 7.02 26.59 -0.56
CA THR A 327 7.42 25.76 -1.70
C THR A 327 8.04 24.49 -1.19
N LEU A 328 7.39 23.34 -1.47
CA LEU A 328 7.78 22.02 -0.98
C LEU A 328 8.58 21.29 -2.06
N VAL A 329 9.84 20.98 -1.73
CA VAL A 329 10.75 20.20 -2.59
C VAL A 329 10.51 18.69 -2.42
N PRO A 330 10.99 17.82 -3.34
CA PRO A 330 10.86 16.36 -3.20
C PRO A 330 11.42 15.86 -1.88
N GLY A 331 10.70 14.94 -1.22
CA GLY A 331 11.15 14.41 0.07
C GLY A 331 10.03 13.73 0.86
N LEU A 332 10.43 13.15 1.99
CA LEU A 332 9.56 12.59 3.01
C LEU A 332 9.38 13.61 4.13
N TYR A 333 8.14 14.02 4.36
CA TYR A 333 7.72 14.97 5.38
C TYR A 333 6.96 14.25 6.48
N LYS A 334 7.16 14.63 7.73
CA LYS A 334 6.42 14.04 8.87
C LYS A 334 6.00 15.09 9.89
N TRP A 335 4.73 15.01 10.28
CA TRP A 335 4.13 15.74 11.38
C TRP A 335 3.43 14.78 12.34
N THR A 336 3.60 15.04 13.64
CA THR A 336 2.90 14.31 14.71
C THR A 336 1.54 14.93 15.05
N SER A 337 1.17 16.00 14.36
CA SER A 337 -0.05 16.79 14.56
C SER A 337 -0.81 17.01 13.25
N THR A 338 -1.79 17.89 13.27
CA THR A 338 -2.58 18.35 12.11
C THR A 338 -1.73 19.20 11.15
N VAL A 339 -1.93 18.98 9.85
CA VAL A 339 -1.37 19.83 8.79
C VAL A 339 -2.45 20.77 8.25
N THR A 340 -2.12 22.06 8.16
CA THR A 340 -3.03 23.09 7.67
C THR A 340 -2.46 23.83 6.44
N ILE A 341 -3.34 24.16 5.50
CA ILE A 341 -3.05 24.92 4.28
C ILE A 341 -3.90 26.20 4.27
N PRO A 342 -3.53 27.24 5.06
CA PRO A 342 -4.32 28.48 5.14
C PRO A 342 -4.04 29.47 4.01
N SER A 343 -3.00 29.25 3.19
CA SER A 343 -2.65 30.00 1.99
C SER A 343 -2.07 29.04 0.94
N ASP A 344 -1.93 29.51 -0.30
CA ASP A 344 -1.49 28.67 -1.42
C ASP A 344 -0.13 28.02 -1.15
N VAL A 345 0.04 26.79 -1.65
CA VAL A 345 1.25 25.97 -1.52
C VAL A 345 1.75 25.62 -2.92
N VAL A 346 3.06 25.66 -3.11
CA VAL A 346 3.71 25.20 -4.34
C VAL A 346 4.44 23.88 -4.07
N ILE A 347 4.18 22.85 -4.86
CA ILE A 347 4.98 21.62 -4.88
C ILE A 347 5.89 21.70 -6.12
N SER A 348 7.20 21.77 -5.89
CA SER A 348 8.19 22.08 -6.93
C SER A 348 9.23 20.97 -7.08
N GLY A 349 9.31 20.41 -8.29
CA GLY A 349 10.30 19.37 -8.65
C GLY A 349 10.09 18.87 -10.06
N GLY A 350 10.86 17.85 -10.45
CA GLY A 350 10.79 17.23 -11.77
C GLY A 350 9.64 16.22 -11.88
N GLU A 351 9.42 15.72 -13.09
CA GLU A 351 8.32 14.80 -13.43
C GLU A 351 8.36 13.43 -12.70
N ASN A 352 9.54 13.01 -12.27
CA ASN A 352 9.79 11.74 -11.59
C ASN A 352 10.09 11.90 -10.09
N ASP A 353 10.08 13.14 -9.59
CA ASP A 353 10.31 13.41 -8.18
C ASP A 353 9.09 13.00 -7.34
N VAL A 354 9.32 12.62 -6.10
CA VAL A 354 8.29 12.05 -5.22
C VAL A 354 8.22 12.83 -3.91
N TRP A 355 6.99 13.07 -3.47
CA TRP A 355 6.66 13.64 -2.17
C TRP A 355 5.81 12.68 -1.39
N ILE A 356 6.17 12.43 -0.14
CA ILE A 356 5.32 11.71 0.81
C ILE A 356 5.14 12.59 2.05
N PHE A 357 3.90 12.90 2.37
CA PHE A 357 3.51 13.68 3.52
C PHE A 357 2.83 12.76 4.54
N GLN A 358 3.49 12.55 5.69
CA GLN A 358 2.95 11.75 6.81
C GLN A 358 2.37 12.70 7.85
N THR A 359 1.07 12.59 8.15
CA THR A 359 0.46 13.35 9.25
C THR A 359 -0.30 12.43 10.20
N SER A 360 -0.02 12.56 11.50
CA SER A 360 -0.71 11.82 12.57
C SER A 360 -2.04 12.47 12.98
N GLY A 361 -2.30 13.71 12.55
CA GLY A 361 -3.54 14.44 12.75
C GLY A 361 -4.37 14.54 11.47
N ASP A 362 -5.11 15.62 11.36
CA ASP A 362 -5.94 15.95 10.20
C ASP A 362 -5.14 16.66 9.11
N LEU A 363 -5.66 16.67 7.87
CA LEU A 363 -5.23 17.55 6.80
C LEU A 363 -6.37 18.51 6.48
N THR A 364 -6.16 19.81 6.70
CA THR A 364 -7.19 20.83 6.48
C THR A 364 -6.69 21.92 5.54
N MET A 365 -7.43 22.18 4.47
CA MET A 365 -7.16 23.25 3.52
C MET A 365 -8.27 24.31 3.58
N SER A 366 -7.87 25.58 3.69
CA SER A 366 -8.81 26.70 3.74
C SER A 366 -9.52 26.92 2.41
N ALA A 367 -10.70 27.56 2.47
CA ALA A 367 -11.46 27.90 1.28
C ALA A 367 -10.69 28.82 0.33
N GLY A 368 -10.86 28.59 -0.99
CA GLY A 368 -10.24 29.39 -2.05
C GLY A 368 -8.72 29.28 -2.14
N LYS A 369 -8.10 28.25 -1.51
CA LYS A 369 -6.65 28.06 -1.55
C LYS A 369 -6.27 26.97 -2.55
N ASN A 370 -5.01 27.03 -3.03
CA ASN A 370 -4.53 26.16 -4.08
C ASN A 370 -3.24 25.46 -3.68
N VAL A 371 -3.16 24.16 -3.96
CA VAL A 371 -1.90 23.45 -4.12
C VAL A 371 -1.58 23.47 -5.61
N THR A 372 -0.42 24.03 -5.98
CA THR A 372 0.00 24.17 -7.38
C THR A 372 1.29 23.40 -7.63
N LEU A 373 1.45 22.87 -8.84
CA LEU A 373 2.63 22.12 -9.25
C LEU A 373 3.57 23.00 -10.09
N SER A 374 4.87 22.86 -9.90
CA SER A 374 5.88 23.55 -10.69
C SER A 374 7.09 22.68 -11.00
N GLY A 375 7.90 23.06 -12.00
CA GLY A 375 9.11 22.36 -12.40
C GLY A 375 8.88 21.02 -13.11
N GLY A 376 7.63 20.66 -13.39
CA GLY A 376 7.26 19.36 -13.98
C GLY A 376 6.72 18.34 -12.97
N ALA A 377 6.56 18.71 -11.69
CA ALA A 377 5.96 17.84 -10.67
C ALA A 377 4.60 17.29 -11.12
N ARG A 378 4.31 16.05 -10.79
CA ARG A 378 3.08 15.35 -11.20
C ARG A 378 2.27 14.89 -10.00
N ALA A 379 0.96 15.12 -10.01
CA ALA A 379 0.05 14.73 -8.93
C ALA A 379 0.13 13.24 -8.58
N LYS A 380 0.41 12.37 -9.55
CA LYS A 380 0.55 10.92 -9.34
C LYS A 380 1.72 10.53 -8.43
N ASN A 381 2.69 11.42 -8.25
CA ASN A 381 3.89 11.20 -7.44
C ASN A 381 3.84 11.89 -6.06
N ILE A 382 2.69 12.45 -5.71
CA ILE A 382 2.47 13.20 -4.47
C ILE A 382 1.50 12.43 -3.59
N PHE A 383 1.96 11.95 -2.44
CA PHE A 383 1.19 11.09 -1.55
C PHE A 383 0.99 11.77 -0.20
N TRP A 384 -0.27 11.90 0.21
CA TRP A 384 -0.68 12.47 1.49
C TRP A 384 -1.25 11.36 2.36
N GLN A 385 -0.44 10.82 3.26
CA GLN A 385 -0.91 9.88 4.28
C GLN A 385 -1.45 10.66 5.46
N VAL A 386 -2.72 10.45 5.80
CA VAL A 386 -3.45 11.19 6.83
C VAL A 386 -4.08 10.22 7.83
N ALA A 387 -3.67 10.28 9.10
CA ALA A 387 -4.24 9.43 10.14
C ALA A 387 -5.60 9.93 10.63
N GLY A 388 -5.84 11.23 10.59
CA GLY A 388 -7.10 11.87 10.88
C GLY A 388 -7.99 12.02 9.64
N LYS A 389 -8.85 13.02 9.66
CA LYS A 389 -9.71 13.39 8.53
C LYS A 389 -9.03 14.35 7.57
N THR A 390 -9.48 14.34 6.31
CA THR A 390 -9.05 15.29 5.30
C THR A 390 -10.22 16.18 4.89
N THR A 391 -9.99 17.51 4.90
CA THR A 391 -11.02 18.48 4.51
C THR A 391 -10.44 19.51 3.55
N PHE A 392 -10.98 19.58 2.35
CA PHE A 392 -10.68 20.61 1.37
C PHE A 392 -11.77 21.66 1.38
N GLY A 393 -11.41 22.91 1.73
CA GLY A 393 -12.33 24.02 1.87
C GLY A 393 -13.02 24.40 0.56
N ALA A 394 -14.12 25.13 0.65
CA ALA A 394 -14.90 25.52 -0.52
C ALA A 394 -14.04 26.25 -1.58
N SER A 395 -14.25 25.94 -2.86
CA SER A 395 -13.52 26.55 -4.00
C SER A 395 -11.98 26.40 -3.93
N SER A 396 -11.48 25.41 -3.19
CA SER A 396 -10.03 25.10 -3.17
C SER A 396 -9.63 24.18 -4.32
N HIS A 397 -8.33 24.16 -4.64
CA HIS A 397 -7.75 23.21 -5.61
C HIS A 397 -6.62 22.41 -4.99
N PHE A 398 -6.71 21.09 -5.06
CA PHE A 398 -5.75 20.19 -4.43
C PHE A 398 -5.08 19.25 -5.46
N GLU A 399 -3.82 18.93 -5.22
CA GLU A 399 -2.98 18.07 -6.07
C GLU A 399 -2.42 16.89 -5.27
N GLY A 400 -2.59 15.68 -5.80
CA GLY A 400 -1.97 14.48 -5.24
C GLY A 400 -2.95 13.42 -4.78
N ILE A 401 -2.42 12.35 -4.23
CA ILE A 401 -3.12 11.14 -3.80
C ILE A 401 -3.28 11.18 -2.28
N VAL A 402 -4.51 11.20 -1.81
CA VAL A 402 -4.83 11.18 -0.37
C VAL A 402 -5.13 9.74 0.06
N LEU A 403 -4.34 9.25 1.01
CA LEU A 403 -4.50 7.99 1.70
C LEU A 403 -4.97 8.31 3.14
N SER A 404 -6.27 8.35 3.36
CA SER A 404 -6.84 8.71 4.67
C SER A 404 -7.25 7.49 5.48
N LYS A 405 -6.89 7.49 6.77
CA LYS A 405 -7.37 6.46 7.72
C LYS A 405 -8.86 6.62 8.02
N THR A 406 -9.37 7.84 7.92
CA THR A 406 -10.77 8.17 8.19
C THR A 406 -11.43 8.75 6.92
N GLU A 407 -12.10 9.86 7.02
CA GLU A 407 -12.90 10.45 5.95
C GLU A 407 -12.13 11.48 5.11
N ILE A 408 -12.60 11.67 3.88
CA ILE A 408 -12.16 12.74 2.99
C ILE A 408 -13.41 13.54 2.57
N THR A 409 -13.38 14.85 2.77
CA THR A 409 -14.45 15.77 2.38
C THR A 409 -13.94 16.84 1.44
N LEU A 410 -14.55 16.96 0.28
CA LEU A 410 -14.39 18.06 -0.66
C LEU A 410 -15.61 18.97 -0.54
N GLN A 411 -15.43 20.19 -0.03
CA GLN A 411 -16.51 21.16 0.14
C GLN A 411 -16.92 21.82 -1.18
N THR A 412 -17.98 22.62 -1.15
CA THR A 412 -18.63 23.22 -2.31
C THR A 412 -17.63 23.91 -3.26
N GLY A 413 -17.61 23.45 -4.50
CA GLY A 413 -16.72 23.98 -5.55
C GLY A 413 -15.25 23.59 -5.41
N ALA A 414 -14.88 22.79 -4.42
CA ALA A 414 -13.52 22.27 -4.33
C ALA A 414 -13.19 21.36 -5.50
N THR A 415 -11.94 21.41 -5.96
CA THR A 415 -11.44 20.57 -7.05
C THR A 415 -10.22 19.81 -6.64
N MET A 416 -10.04 18.60 -7.18
CA MET A 416 -8.87 17.77 -6.91
C MET A 416 -8.40 17.10 -8.19
N ASN A 417 -7.11 17.24 -8.49
CA ASN A 417 -6.41 16.41 -9.46
C ASN A 417 -5.60 15.37 -8.68
N GLY A 418 -6.16 14.17 -8.55
CA GLY A 418 -5.59 13.18 -7.65
C GLY A 418 -6.49 11.97 -7.41
N ARG A 419 -6.36 11.38 -6.23
CA ARG A 419 -7.20 10.25 -5.77
C ARG A 419 -7.62 10.45 -4.33
N ALA A 420 -8.88 10.21 -4.03
CA ALA A 420 -9.44 10.21 -2.69
C ALA A 420 -9.65 8.74 -2.22
N LEU A 421 -8.70 8.22 -1.47
CA LEU A 421 -8.67 6.82 -1.00
C LEU A 421 -8.85 6.82 0.53
N ALA A 422 -10.08 6.53 0.99
CA ALA A 422 -10.49 6.64 2.39
C ALA A 422 -10.82 5.28 3.02
N GLN A 423 -10.29 5.01 4.21
CA GLN A 423 -10.67 3.79 4.94
C GLN A 423 -12.04 3.90 5.64
N THR A 424 -12.72 5.03 5.55
CA THR A 424 -14.14 5.16 5.90
C THR A 424 -14.93 5.72 4.72
N GLN A 425 -15.15 7.01 4.62
CA GLN A 425 -16.05 7.62 3.64
C GLN A 425 -15.40 8.75 2.83
N VAL A 426 -15.96 9.01 1.65
CA VAL A 426 -15.65 10.19 0.83
C VAL A 426 -16.93 10.99 0.60
N SER A 427 -16.90 12.31 0.87
CA SER A 427 -18.02 13.21 0.67
C SER A 427 -17.66 14.31 -0.34
N LEU A 428 -18.45 14.42 -1.41
CA LEU A 428 -18.31 15.43 -2.45
C LEU A 428 -19.47 16.41 -2.35
N GLN A 429 -19.20 17.67 -2.01
CA GLN A 429 -20.23 18.71 -1.86
C GLN A 429 -20.16 19.67 -3.07
N GLN A 430 -20.81 19.33 -4.17
CA GLN A 430 -20.70 20.07 -5.44
C GLN A 430 -19.22 20.26 -5.86
N ALA A 431 -18.45 19.21 -5.73
CA ALA A 431 -16.99 19.21 -5.94
C ALA A 431 -16.62 18.41 -7.18
N ALA A 432 -15.40 18.61 -7.67
CA ALA A 432 -14.87 17.86 -8.81
C ALA A 432 -13.59 17.11 -8.42
N ILE A 433 -13.49 15.85 -8.81
CA ILE A 433 -12.26 15.07 -8.69
C ILE A 433 -11.91 14.42 -10.02
N THR A 434 -10.64 14.57 -10.42
CA THR A 434 -10.11 14.03 -11.67
C THR A 434 -8.92 13.13 -11.38
N GLN A 435 -8.92 11.96 -11.99
CA GLN A 435 -7.78 11.05 -11.92
C GLN A 435 -6.52 11.71 -12.49
N PRO A 436 -5.37 11.67 -11.80
CA PRO A 436 -4.15 12.27 -12.31
C PRO A 436 -3.70 11.57 -13.59
N ALA A 437 -3.10 12.33 -14.50
CA ALA A 437 -2.52 11.82 -15.73
C ALA A 437 -1.44 10.74 -15.42
N PRO A 438 -1.34 9.69 -16.23
CA PRO A 438 -0.42 8.56 -16.05
C PRO A 438 1.08 8.94 -16.11
#